data_fc57c4397d8780437f9972d22f28075c
#
_entry.id   fc57c4397d8780437f9972d22f28075c
#
_cell.length_a   1.000
_cell.length_b   1.000
_cell.length_c   1.000
_cell.angle_alpha   90.00
_cell.angle_beta   90.00
_cell.angle_gamma   90.00
#
_symmetry.space_group_name_H-M   'P 1'
#
loop_
_entity.id
_entity.type
_entity.pdbx_description
1 polymer ?
#
loop_
_entity_poly.entity_id
_entity_poly.type
_entity_poly.pdbx_seq_one_letter_code
_entity_poly.pdbx_strand_id
1 'polypeptide(L)'
;MLSHSFYETHPAEFFDFYRTKMIALNAKPNRCHTKLAELERVGKLDAVVTQNIDGLHQMAGSQRVFELHGSVHRNICQTCGALYSAEWICSREHEDAAGVPVCPACGGRIKPDVVLYEEPLDEHVLTGAVAAIAAADASSWAVHRSWCTRRRVSHTTLPAIRWPYATLLPPIRMQMPTC
;
A
#
# COMPACT_ATOMS: atom_id res chain seq x y z
N MET A 1 -5.43 2.14 -17.21
CA MET A 1 -6.55 1.79 -16.31
C MET A 1 -6.35 2.27 -14.86
N LEU A 2 -5.12 2.52 -14.42
CA LEU A 2 -4.82 2.95 -13.04
C LEU A 2 -4.42 4.42 -12.93
N SER A 3 -4.74 5.26 -13.91
CA SER A 3 -4.48 6.70 -13.84
C SER A 3 -5.71 7.47 -13.36
N HIS A 4 -5.47 8.63 -12.76
CA HIS A 4 -6.55 9.53 -12.35
C HIS A 4 -7.41 9.95 -13.54
N SER A 5 -6.79 10.29 -14.66
CA SER A 5 -7.49 10.63 -15.89
C SER A 5 -8.39 9.50 -16.42
N PHE A 6 -7.98 8.24 -16.29
CA PHE A 6 -8.83 7.10 -16.65
C PHE A 6 -10.01 6.93 -15.70
N TYR A 7 -9.79 7.06 -14.40
CA TYR A 7 -10.86 7.04 -13.39
C TYR A 7 -11.93 8.11 -13.69
N GLU A 8 -11.51 9.32 -14.10
CA GLU A 8 -12.43 10.41 -14.40
C GLU A 8 -13.23 10.18 -15.70
N THR A 9 -12.61 9.64 -16.74
CA THR A 9 -13.21 9.51 -18.06
C THR A 9 -13.93 8.18 -18.29
N HIS A 10 -13.50 7.10 -17.61
CA HIS A 10 -14.02 5.73 -17.75
C HIS A 10 -14.33 5.08 -16.40
N PRO A 11 -15.19 5.69 -15.57
CA PRO A 11 -15.39 5.23 -14.19
C PRO A 11 -15.96 3.81 -14.11
N ALA A 12 -16.86 3.41 -14.99
CA ALA A 12 -17.42 2.06 -15.01
C ALA A 12 -16.35 0.98 -15.23
N GLU A 13 -15.48 1.17 -16.23
CA GLU A 13 -14.38 0.24 -16.54
C GLU A 13 -13.32 0.24 -15.42
N PHE A 14 -13.06 1.41 -14.83
CA PHE A 14 -12.17 1.52 -13.67
C PHE A 14 -12.70 0.71 -12.49
N PHE A 15 -13.95 0.84 -12.11
CA PHE A 15 -14.52 0.11 -10.99
C PHE A 15 -14.67 -1.39 -11.24
N ASP A 16 -14.94 -1.81 -12.46
CA ASP A 16 -14.91 -3.24 -12.79
C ASP A 16 -13.50 -3.82 -12.62
N PHE A 17 -12.47 -3.13 -13.14
CA PHE A 17 -11.08 -3.50 -12.92
C PHE A 17 -10.69 -3.45 -11.43
N TYR A 18 -11.07 -2.41 -10.70
CA TYR A 18 -10.78 -2.24 -9.29
C TYR A 18 -11.30 -3.39 -8.45
N ARG A 19 -12.56 -3.78 -8.64
CA ARG A 19 -13.19 -4.91 -7.94
C ARG A 19 -12.58 -6.26 -8.29
N THR A 20 -12.27 -6.48 -9.58
CA THR A 20 -11.85 -7.80 -10.07
C THR A 20 -10.36 -8.06 -9.94
N LYS A 21 -9.52 -7.01 -9.91
CA LYS A 21 -8.07 -7.12 -9.99
C LYS A 21 -7.32 -6.48 -8.82
N MET A 22 -7.88 -5.47 -8.16
CA MET A 22 -7.19 -4.76 -7.09
C MET A 22 -7.68 -5.17 -5.71
N ILE A 23 -8.96 -5.41 -5.54
CA ILE A 23 -9.54 -5.87 -4.26
C ILE A 23 -9.37 -7.39 -4.15
N ALA A 24 -8.73 -7.84 -3.08
CA ALA A 24 -8.52 -9.26 -2.79
C ALA A 24 -8.95 -9.58 -1.36
N LEU A 25 -10.27 -9.59 -1.12
CA LEU A 25 -10.87 -9.77 0.22
C LEU A 25 -10.46 -11.09 0.90
N ASN A 26 -10.11 -12.12 0.12
CA ASN A 26 -9.72 -13.44 0.63
C ASN A 26 -8.21 -13.55 0.91
N ALA A 27 -7.42 -12.50 0.61
CA ALA A 27 -5.99 -12.52 0.88
C ALA A 27 -5.73 -12.58 2.40
N LYS A 28 -4.72 -13.35 2.79
CA LYS A 28 -4.32 -13.51 4.20
C LYS A 28 -2.86 -13.16 4.39
N PRO A 29 -2.49 -12.61 5.55
CA PRO A 29 -1.10 -12.38 5.88
C PRO A 29 -0.27 -13.66 5.76
N ASN A 30 0.90 -13.53 5.16
CA ASN A 30 1.89 -14.61 5.13
C ASN A 30 2.83 -14.54 6.35
N ARG A 31 3.76 -15.50 6.44
CA ARG A 31 4.73 -15.58 7.56
C ARG A 31 5.60 -14.32 7.71
N CYS A 32 5.87 -13.61 6.62
CA CYS A 32 6.64 -12.36 6.68
C CYS A 32 5.85 -11.28 7.40
N HIS A 33 4.58 -11.07 7.02
CA HIS A 33 3.71 -10.09 7.71
C HIS A 33 3.60 -10.39 9.20
N THR A 34 3.31 -11.65 9.56
CA THR A 34 3.21 -12.07 10.96
C THR A 34 4.51 -11.85 11.72
N LYS A 35 5.67 -12.14 11.07
CA LYS A 35 6.97 -11.95 11.74
C LYS A 35 7.30 -10.47 11.95
N LEU A 36 6.95 -9.60 11.03
CA LEU A 36 7.11 -8.15 11.20
C LEU A 36 6.25 -7.63 12.37
N ALA A 37 5.00 -8.06 12.46
CA ALA A 37 4.12 -7.72 13.59
C ALA A 37 4.67 -8.24 14.94
N GLU A 38 5.26 -9.44 14.98
CA GLU A 38 5.94 -9.95 16.17
C GLU A 38 7.13 -9.09 16.56
N LEU A 39 7.97 -8.67 15.58
CA LEU A 39 9.13 -7.82 15.84
C LEU A 39 8.72 -6.44 16.36
N GLU A 40 7.64 -5.88 15.83
CA GLU A 40 7.07 -4.62 16.32
C GLU A 40 6.59 -4.76 17.77
N ARG A 41 5.85 -5.82 18.09
CA ARG A 41 5.36 -6.10 19.45
C ARG A 41 6.44 -6.23 20.49
N VAL A 42 7.62 -6.74 20.13
CA VAL A 42 8.77 -6.86 21.05
C VAL A 42 9.74 -5.67 20.98
N GLY A 43 9.34 -4.58 20.30
CA GLY A 43 10.11 -3.34 20.20
C GLY A 43 11.41 -3.46 19.39
N LYS A 44 11.46 -4.39 18.42
CA LYS A 44 12.58 -4.57 17.48
C LYS A 44 12.32 -4.00 16.09
N LEU A 45 11.09 -3.68 15.80
CA LEU A 45 10.67 -3.00 14.58
C LEU A 45 9.86 -1.77 14.97
N ASP A 46 10.23 -0.63 14.45
CA ASP A 46 9.62 0.66 14.78
C ASP A 46 8.40 0.95 13.92
N ALA A 47 8.50 0.63 12.63
CA ALA A 47 7.42 0.85 11.67
C ALA A 47 7.59 -0.01 10.42
N VAL A 48 6.49 -0.19 9.70
CA VAL A 48 6.46 -0.71 8.34
C VAL A 48 6.13 0.42 7.39
N VAL A 49 6.93 0.61 6.34
CA VAL A 49 6.63 1.52 5.23
C VAL A 49 6.33 0.67 4.00
N THR A 50 5.13 0.77 3.47
CA THR A 50 4.68 -0.09 2.36
C THR A 50 4.07 0.70 1.22
N GLN A 51 4.29 0.20 0.00
CA GLN A 51 3.57 0.65 -1.20
C GLN A 51 2.34 -0.24 -1.50
N ASN A 52 2.18 -1.34 -0.77
CA ASN A 52 1.03 -2.22 -0.93
C ASN A 52 -0.23 -1.56 -0.34
N ILE A 53 -1.36 -1.83 -0.99
CA ILE A 53 -2.67 -1.27 -0.66
C ILE A 53 -3.61 -2.31 -0.04
N ASP A 54 -3.10 -3.52 0.26
CA ASP A 54 -3.88 -4.70 0.61
C ASP A 54 -4.23 -4.83 2.10
N GLY A 55 -3.68 -3.97 2.97
CA GLY A 55 -3.91 -3.99 4.41
C GLY A 55 -3.38 -5.21 5.16
N LEU A 56 -2.56 -6.06 4.53
CA LEU A 56 -2.11 -7.32 5.11
C LEU A 56 -1.17 -7.13 6.31
N HIS A 57 -0.45 -6.03 6.40
CA HIS A 57 0.38 -5.72 7.59
C HIS A 57 -0.49 -5.46 8.82
N GLN A 58 -1.53 -4.64 8.69
CA GLN A 58 -2.48 -4.36 9.76
C GLN A 58 -3.25 -5.62 10.15
N MET A 59 -3.68 -6.42 9.18
CA MET A 59 -4.34 -7.71 9.41
C MET A 59 -3.43 -8.71 10.15
N ALA A 60 -2.12 -8.64 9.96
CA ALA A 60 -1.13 -9.43 10.69
C ALA A 60 -0.89 -8.96 12.13
N GLY A 61 -1.35 -7.76 12.48
CA GLY A 61 -1.22 -7.15 13.80
C GLY A 61 -0.19 -6.02 13.90
N SER A 62 0.43 -5.58 12.79
CA SER A 62 1.27 -4.38 12.78
C SER A 62 0.45 -3.13 13.08
N GLN A 63 0.95 -2.27 13.96
CA GLN A 63 0.26 -1.08 14.44
C GLN A 63 0.74 0.20 13.73
N ARG A 64 2.04 0.31 13.48
CA ARG A 64 2.63 1.48 12.86
C ARG A 64 3.01 1.19 11.41
N VAL A 65 2.02 1.34 10.52
CA VAL A 65 2.16 1.08 9.08
C VAL A 65 1.92 2.36 8.30
N PHE A 66 2.90 2.76 7.51
CA PHE A 66 2.79 3.89 6.57
C PHE A 66 2.45 3.35 5.18
N GLU A 67 1.19 3.47 4.78
CA GLU A 67 0.68 3.04 3.48
C GLU A 67 0.87 4.17 2.45
N LEU A 68 2.02 4.22 1.78
CA LEU A 68 2.37 5.31 0.85
C LEU A 68 1.38 5.47 -0.32
N HIS A 69 0.72 4.39 -0.72
CA HIS A 69 -0.25 4.39 -1.82
C HIS A 69 -1.70 4.23 -1.34
N GLY A 70 -1.96 4.44 -0.04
CA GLY A 70 -3.29 4.30 0.54
C GLY A 70 -3.73 2.85 0.72
N SER A 71 -5.05 2.59 0.71
CA SER A 71 -5.62 1.27 0.97
C SER A 71 -6.91 1.02 0.19
N VAL A 72 -7.08 -0.20 -0.33
CA VAL A 72 -8.35 -0.64 -0.94
C VAL A 72 -9.49 -0.74 0.07
N HIS A 73 -9.18 -0.83 1.36
CA HIS A 73 -10.18 -0.93 2.42
C HIS A 73 -10.84 0.41 2.78
N ARG A 74 -10.34 1.51 2.26
CA ARG A 74 -10.92 2.84 2.42
C ARG A 74 -11.35 3.40 1.07
N ASN A 75 -12.62 3.76 0.96
CA ASN A 75 -13.19 4.39 -0.23
C ASN A 75 -13.99 5.60 0.23
N ILE A 76 -13.76 6.76 -0.34
CA ILE A 76 -14.19 8.04 0.21
C ILE A 76 -15.14 8.72 -0.76
N CYS A 77 -16.30 9.15 -0.27
CA CYS A 77 -17.18 10.02 -1.04
C CYS A 77 -16.52 11.39 -1.23
N GLN A 78 -16.30 11.78 -2.47
CA GLN A 78 -15.66 13.07 -2.81
C GLN A 78 -16.51 14.30 -2.43
N THR A 79 -17.81 14.12 -2.17
CA THR A 79 -18.74 15.21 -1.85
C THR A 79 -18.92 15.40 -0.34
N CYS A 80 -19.17 14.32 0.41
CA CYS A 80 -19.49 14.41 1.84
C CYS A 80 -18.45 13.77 2.76
N GLY A 81 -17.40 13.15 2.23
CA GLY A 81 -16.34 12.52 3.01
C GLY A 81 -16.72 11.19 3.67
N ALA A 82 -17.91 10.64 3.40
CA ALA A 82 -18.33 9.36 3.96
C ALA A 82 -17.41 8.24 3.51
N LEU A 83 -17.08 7.33 4.44
CA LEU A 83 -16.17 6.21 4.23
C LEU A 83 -16.93 4.92 3.94
N TYR A 84 -16.43 4.14 3.00
CA TYR A 84 -16.97 2.86 2.56
C TYR A 84 -15.87 1.79 2.52
N SER A 85 -16.18 0.57 2.94
CA SER A 85 -15.24 -0.54 2.92
C SER A 85 -15.09 -1.16 1.52
N ALA A 86 -14.08 -2.01 1.35
CA ALA A 86 -13.90 -2.77 0.11
C ALA A 86 -15.06 -3.74 -0.13
N GLU A 87 -15.59 -4.37 0.93
CA GLU A 87 -16.75 -5.27 0.86
C GLU A 87 -17.98 -4.52 0.33
N TRP A 88 -18.19 -3.29 0.82
CA TRP A 88 -19.30 -2.44 0.36
C TRP A 88 -19.18 -2.11 -1.14
N ILE A 89 -17.96 -1.79 -1.62
CA ILE A 89 -17.71 -1.57 -3.05
C ILE A 89 -17.98 -2.84 -3.87
N CYS A 90 -17.66 -4.01 -3.33
CA CYS A 90 -17.86 -5.29 -4.01
C CYS A 90 -19.32 -5.77 -3.98
N SER A 91 -20.17 -5.30 -3.04
CA SER A 91 -21.58 -5.73 -2.93
C SER A 91 -22.43 -5.26 -4.10
N ARG A 92 -22.03 -4.19 -4.79
CA ARG A 92 -22.75 -3.58 -5.93
C ARG A 92 -24.18 -3.11 -5.61
N GLU A 93 -24.51 -2.92 -4.33
CA GLU A 93 -25.86 -2.55 -3.89
C GLU A 93 -26.19 -1.07 -4.17
N HIS A 94 -25.19 -0.24 -4.33
CA HIS A 94 -25.31 1.22 -4.48
C HIS A 94 -24.55 1.70 -5.72
N GLU A 95 -24.92 1.17 -6.88
CA GLU A 95 -24.37 1.56 -8.18
C GLU A 95 -25.40 2.38 -8.99
N ASP A 96 -24.88 3.27 -9.82
CA ASP A 96 -25.69 3.89 -10.87
C ASP A 96 -25.94 2.90 -12.04
N ALA A 97 -26.69 3.37 -13.05
CA ALA A 97 -26.99 2.57 -14.24
C ALA A 97 -25.76 2.13 -15.04
N ALA A 98 -24.60 2.77 -14.81
CA ALA A 98 -23.32 2.43 -15.45
C ALA A 98 -22.46 1.47 -14.62
N GLY A 99 -22.91 1.08 -13.41
CA GLY A 99 -22.16 0.22 -12.49
C GLY A 99 -21.08 0.96 -11.66
N VAL A 100 -21.21 2.27 -11.53
CA VAL A 100 -20.33 3.12 -10.73
C VAL A 100 -20.89 3.28 -9.33
N PRO A 101 -20.10 3.06 -8.25
CA PRO A 101 -20.56 3.25 -6.90
C PRO A 101 -20.94 4.70 -6.61
N VAL A 102 -22.11 4.92 -6.02
CA VAL A 102 -22.59 6.23 -5.61
C VAL A 102 -22.86 6.26 -4.12
N CYS A 103 -22.58 7.38 -3.50
CA CYS A 103 -22.82 7.57 -2.07
C CYS A 103 -24.31 7.58 -1.75
N PRO A 104 -24.84 6.67 -0.91
CA PRO A 104 -26.26 6.65 -0.57
C PRO A 104 -26.70 7.86 0.25
N ALA A 105 -25.77 8.57 0.91
CA ALA A 105 -26.10 9.73 1.72
C ALA A 105 -26.27 11.02 0.90
N CYS A 106 -25.52 11.20 -0.19
CA CYS A 106 -25.53 12.46 -0.94
C CYS A 106 -25.50 12.30 -2.47
N GLY A 107 -25.50 11.07 -3.00
CA GLY A 107 -25.41 10.79 -4.43
C GLY A 107 -24.04 11.11 -5.04
N GLY A 108 -23.05 11.51 -4.21
CA GLY A 108 -21.72 11.87 -4.69
C GLY A 108 -20.89 10.68 -5.17
N ARG A 109 -19.90 10.96 -6.02
CA ARG A 109 -18.97 9.95 -6.54
C ARG A 109 -18.06 9.44 -5.42
N ILE A 110 -17.79 8.14 -5.40
CA ILE A 110 -16.87 7.51 -4.46
C ILE A 110 -15.53 7.30 -5.16
N LYS A 111 -14.42 7.66 -4.50
CA LYS A 111 -13.06 7.39 -4.96
C LYS A 111 -12.38 6.45 -3.97
N PRO A 112 -11.69 5.39 -4.46
CA PRO A 112 -10.78 4.62 -3.61
C PRO A 112 -9.69 5.51 -3.00
N ASP A 113 -9.39 5.30 -1.72
CA ASP A 113 -8.23 5.91 -1.05
C ASP A 113 -6.94 5.19 -1.48
N VAL A 114 -6.74 5.15 -2.79
CA VAL A 114 -5.56 4.58 -3.44
C VAL A 114 -4.97 5.66 -4.34
N VAL A 115 -3.65 5.87 -4.21
CA VAL A 115 -2.92 6.81 -5.05
C VAL A 115 -2.82 6.23 -6.46
N LEU A 116 -3.52 6.87 -7.40
CA LEU A 116 -3.47 6.52 -8.80
C LEU A 116 -2.25 7.17 -9.48
N TYR A 117 -1.87 6.66 -10.66
CA TYR A 117 -0.92 7.40 -11.49
C TYR A 117 -1.45 8.82 -11.74
N GLU A 118 -0.56 9.80 -11.78
CA GLU A 118 -0.86 11.24 -11.90
C GLU A 118 -1.23 11.91 -10.57
N GLU A 119 -1.46 11.15 -9.49
CA GLU A 119 -1.74 11.71 -8.15
C GLU A 119 -0.46 11.81 -7.31
N PRO A 120 -0.34 12.87 -6.49
CA PRO A 120 0.73 12.96 -5.50
C PRO A 120 0.50 11.96 -4.36
N LEU A 121 1.58 11.60 -3.65
CA LEU A 121 1.48 10.88 -2.39
C LEU A 121 0.93 11.81 -1.30
N ASP A 122 0.30 11.23 -0.27
CA ASP A 122 -0.10 11.96 0.92
C ASP A 122 1.13 12.47 1.67
N GLU A 123 1.24 13.80 1.84
CA GLU A 123 2.40 14.45 2.46
C GLU A 123 2.56 14.07 3.94
N HIS A 124 1.47 13.83 4.67
CA HIS A 124 1.53 13.44 6.09
C HIS A 124 2.06 12.01 6.22
N VAL A 125 1.58 11.09 5.41
CA VAL A 125 2.06 9.70 5.38
C VAL A 125 3.53 9.66 4.96
N LEU A 126 3.89 10.40 3.91
CA LEU A 126 5.28 10.47 3.41
C LEU A 126 6.22 11.06 4.47
N THR A 127 5.85 12.18 5.09
CA THR A 127 6.67 12.82 6.14
C THR A 127 6.84 11.90 7.34
N GLY A 128 5.77 11.21 7.78
CA GLY A 128 5.83 10.24 8.85
C GLY A 128 6.74 9.05 8.54
N ALA A 129 6.66 8.53 7.30
CA ALA A 129 7.51 7.45 6.84
C ALA A 129 8.99 7.86 6.80
N VAL A 130 9.30 9.04 6.26
CA VAL A 130 10.66 9.59 6.21
C VAL A 130 11.22 9.80 7.61
N ALA A 131 10.43 10.35 8.54
CA ALA A 131 10.83 10.53 9.92
C ALA A 131 11.12 9.18 10.62
N ALA A 132 10.30 8.16 10.39
CA ALA A 132 10.52 6.83 10.94
C ALA A 132 11.81 6.18 10.38
N ILE A 133 12.06 6.31 9.07
CA ILE A 133 13.29 5.81 8.44
C ILE A 133 14.53 6.56 8.98
N ALA A 134 14.44 7.88 9.14
CA ALA A 134 15.55 8.70 9.64
C ALA A 134 15.90 8.41 11.11
N ALA A 135 14.92 8.00 11.92
CA ALA A 135 15.12 7.65 13.32
C ALA A 135 15.59 6.21 13.53
N ALA A 136 15.54 5.34 12.51
CA ALA A 136 15.87 3.94 12.63
C ALA A 136 17.39 3.70 12.58
N ASP A 137 17.89 2.80 13.44
CA ASP A 137 19.30 2.34 13.42
C ASP A 137 19.62 1.48 12.19
N ALA A 138 18.61 0.78 11.67
CA ALA A 138 18.72 -0.08 10.49
C ALA A 138 17.41 -0.12 9.70
N SER A 139 17.51 -0.27 8.39
CA SER A 139 16.36 -0.50 7.52
C SER A 139 16.55 -1.76 6.69
N SER A 140 15.46 -2.51 6.47
CA SER A 140 15.42 -3.67 5.60
C SER A 140 14.47 -3.41 4.43
N TRP A 141 14.87 -3.79 3.23
CA TRP A 141 14.09 -3.58 2.01
C TRP A 141 13.61 -4.92 1.47
N ALA A 142 12.30 -5.05 1.31
CA ALA A 142 11.68 -6.20 0.66
C ALA A 142 10.93 -5.75 -0.60
N VAL A 143 11.24 -6.34 -1.74
CA VAL A 143 10.57 -6.05 -3.01
C VAL A 143 9.80 -7.27 -3.46
N HIS A 144 8.50 -7.12 -3.67
CA HIS A 144 7.68 -8.17 -4.25
C HIS A 144 7.91 -8.22 -5.77
N ARG A 145 8.24 -9.40 -6.26
CA ARG A 145 8.48 -9.66 -7.68
C ARG A 145 7.14 -9.87 -8.41
N SER A 146 6.38 -8.82 -8.63
CA SER A 146 5.29 -8.86 -9.60
C SER A 146 5.56 -7.84 -10.71
N TRP A 147 5.88 -8.35 -11.92
CA TRP A 147 5.99 -7.60 -13.17
C TRP A 147 6.85 -6.32 -13.12
N CYS A 148 8.15 -6.50 -12.95
CA CYS A 148 9.09 -5.42 -13.22
C CYS A 148 9.53 -5.49 -14.69
N THR A 149 8.91 -4.68 -15.56
CA THR A 149 9.61 -4.19 -16.74
C THR A 149 10.85 -3.46 -16.24
N ARG A 150 12.04 -3.95 -16.64
CA ARG A 150 13.34 -3.39 -16.30
C ARG A 150 13.39 -1.90 -16.66
N ARG A 151 13.08 -1.02 -15.74
CA ARG A 151 13.70 0.29 -15.72
C ARG A 151 14.81 0.25 -14.68
N ARG A 152 16.06 0.41 -15.14
CA ARG A 152 17.17 0.74 -14.26
C ARG A 152 16.80 2.02 -13.53
N VAL A 153 16.45 1.91 -12.26
CA VAL A 153 16.51 3.07 -11.36
C VAL A 153 17.98 3.33 -11.17
N SER A 154 18.48 4.41 -11.76
CA SER A 154 19.82 4.93 -11.47
C SER A 154 19.83 5.25 -9.98
N HIS A 155 20.72 4.59 -9.26
CA HIS A 155 21.04 4.90 -7.89
C HIS A 155 21.60 6.32 -7.84
N THR A 156 20.76 7.28 -7.52
CA THR A 156 21.24 8.57 -7.04
C THR A 156 21.74 8.30 -5.63
N THR A 157 23.05 8.27 -5.49
CA THR A 157 23.78 8.09 -4.26
C THR A 157 23.29 9.06 -3.19
N LEU A 158 22.52 8.56 -2.24
CA LEU A 158 22.49 9.19 -0.92
C LEU A 158 23.89 9.02 -0.32
N PRO A 159 24.45 10.03 0.33
CA PRO A 159 25.78 9.92 0.92
C PRO A 159 25.79 8.75 1.91
N ALA A 160 26.76 7.85 1.71
CA ALA A 160 26.96 6.70 2.57
C ALA A 160 27.20 7.19 4.00
N ILE A 161 26.21 7.02 4.87
CA ILE A 161 26.39 7.14 6.32
C ILE A 161 27.26 5.95 6.73
N ARG A 162 28.53 6.23 7.00
CA ARG A 162 29.53 5.27 7.47
C ARG A 162 29.22 4.91 8.91
N TRP A 163 28.65 3.71 9.14
CA TRP A 163 28.41 3.18 10.48
C TRP A 163 29.71 2.65 11.10
N PRO A 164 30.07 3.04 12.33
CA PRO A 164 31.32 2.57 12.98
C PRO A 164 31.26 1.15 13.53
N TYR A 165 30.14 0.41 13.43
CA TYR A 165 29.98 -0.93 14.02
C TYR A 165 29.46 -2.01 13.06
N ALA A 166 29.78 -1.93 11.78
CA ALA A 166 29.43 -2.97 10.79
C ALA A 166 30.46 -4.11 10.74
N THR A 167 30.86 -4.63 11.88
CA THR A 167 31.68 -5.85 11.97
C THR A 167 31.17 -6.65 13.13
N LEU A 168 30.30 -7.67 12.87
CA LEU A 168 30.11 -8.89 13.65
C LEU A 168 28.79 -9.64 13.32
N LEU A 169 28.43 -9.78 12.04
CA LEU A 169 27.56 -10.87 11.63
C LEU A 169 28.04 -11.41 10.27
N PRO A 170 28.24 -12.74 10.15
CA PRO A 170 28.61 -13.34 8.87
C PRO A 170 27.45 -13.18 7.86
N PRO A 171 27.77 -13.06 6.55
CA PRO A 171 26.74 -12.91 5.52
C PRO A 171 25.85 -14.16 5.50
N ILE A 172 24.57 -13.99 5.77
CA ILE A 172 23.57 -15.03 5.54
C ILE A 172 23.47 -15.24 4.02
N ARG A 173 24.11 -16.31 3.53
CA ARG A 173 23.90 -16.79 2.16
C ARG A 173 22.45 -17.29 2.08
N MET A 174 21.54 -16.50 1.56
CA MET A 174 20.28 -17.02 1.04
C MET A 174 20.57 -17.86 -0.21
N GLN A 175 20.50 -19.17 -0.08
CA GLN A 175 20.37 -20.05 -1.23
C GLN A 175 18.98 -19.83 -1.83
N MET A 176 18.96 -19.26 -3.04
CA MET A 176 17.74 -19.20 -3.83
C MET A 176 17.44 -20.61 -4.39
N PRO A 177 16.21 -21.11 -4.28
CA PRO A 177 15.81 -22.25 -5.06
C PRO A 177 15.77 -21.85 -6.52
N THR A 178 16.49 -22.58 -7.34
CA THR A 178 16.41 -22.54 -8.81
C THR A 178 15.04 -23.09 -9.23
N CYS A 179 14.28 -22.30 -10.00
CA CYS A 179 13.25 -22.81 -10.91
C CYS A 179 13.88 -23.12 -12.25
#